data_65f85c9bce7b3f6128c68da3190b436e
#
_entry.id   65f85c9bce7b3f6128c68da3190b436e
#
_cell.length_a   1.000
_cell.length_b   1.000
_cell.length_c   1.000
_cell.angle_alpha   90.00
_cell.angle_beta   90.00
_cell.angle_gamma   90.00
#
_symmetry.space_group_name_H-M   'P 1'
#
loop_
_entity.id
_entity.type
_entity.pdbx_description
1 polymer ?
#
loop_
_entity_poly.entity_id
_entity_poly.type
_entity_poly.pdbx_seq_one_letter_code
_entity_poly.pdbx_strand_id
1 'polypeptide(L)'
;MTTLIKNGTVVSATGRHTAEVLVDGTTISAVLQPGSAAATAAESGAERVIDATGRYVVPGGIDCHTHMELPFGGTFASDTFEIGTRAAAWGGTTTIVDFAVQKTGENVRDSLETWQAKAEGQCAVDYAFHMILGGVDEAALKEMDALVGEGITSFKLFMAYPGVFYSDDGQILRAMQKAADNGALITMHAENGIAIDVLSEQAAARGQTDPVYHGITRPSRMEGEATNRAIQLALVAGAPVYFVHLSASEALERVAEARDSGYNVFAETCPQYLYLNLEDHLGLPGFAGAGYVCSPPLRTKEHTHHKDLWRGLRTNDLAIVATDHCPFCMKDQKELGKDDFRAIPNGIGGVEHRMDLIYQGVVMGELSLERWVETCSTTPARMFGMYPQKGVIAPGSDADIVLYNLSAKTEISVDTHHMSMDYSAYEGTTIDGKVDTVMSKGRILIEDGAYHGQKGHGAYLRRGLSTYLQ
;
A
#
# COMPACT_ATOMS: atom_id res chain seq x y z
N MET A 1 -5.92 -20.31 22.67
CA MET A 1 -7.24 -19.68 22.88
C MET A 1 -8.07 -19.95 21.65
N THR A 2 -9.24 -20.57 21.83
CA THR A 2 -10.15 -20.83 20.73
C THR A 2 -11.22 -19.74 20.66
N THR A 3 -11.42 -19.17 19.46
CA THR A 3 -12.42 -18.11 19.22
C THR A 3 -13.34 -18.56 18.08
N LEU A 4 -14.66 -18.47 18.27
CA LEU A 4 -15.65 -18.68 17.23
C LEU A 4 -16.25 -17.32 16.82
N ILE A 5 -16.15 -16.97 15.52
CA ILE A 5 -16.86 -15.83 14.92
C ILE A 5 -18.08 -16.39 14.22
N LYS A 6 -19.30 -15.97 14.62
CA LYS A 6 -20.57 -16.52 14.12
C LYS A 6 -21.48 -15.45 13.54
N ASN A 7 -22.47 -15.88 12.75
CA ASN A 7 -23.54 -15.06 12.17
C ASN A 7 -23.07 -14.00 11.14
N GLY A 8 -21.79 -13.93 10.81
CA GLY A 8 -21.26 -12.96 9.84
C GLY A 8 -21.38 -13.42 8.40
N THR A 9 -21.23 -12.47 7.47
CA THR A 9 -21.05 -12.77 6.04
C THR A 9 -19.57 -12.79 5.73
N VAL A 10 -19.00 -13.97 5.50
CA VAL A 10 -17.62 -14.11 5.05
C VAL A 10 -17.53 -13.66 3.61
N VAL A 11 -16.60 -12.75 3.31
CA VAL A 11 -16.35 -12.22 1.97
C VAL A 11 -14.92 -12.58 1.55
N SER A 12 -14.82 -13.14 0.36
CA SER A 12 -13.55 -13.48 -0.29
C SER A 12 -13.45 -12.78 -1.65
N ALA A 13 -12.30 -12.90 -2.31
CA ALA A 13 -12.11 -12.41 -3.67
C ALA A 13 -13.02 -13.10 -4.72
N THR A 14 -13.62 -14.26 -4.41
CA THR A 14 -14.40 -15.07 -5.35
C THR A 14 -15.88 -15.18 -5.00
N GLY A 15 -16.32 -14.61 -3.90
CA GLY A 15 -17.72 -14.66 -3.49
C GLY A 15 -17.91 -14.42 -2.00
N ARG A 16 -19.17 -14.46 -1.58
CA ARG A 16 -19.59 -14.25 -0.18
C ARG A 16 -20.62 -15.27 0.24
N HIS A 17 -20.57 -15.66 1.50
CA HIS A 17 -21.53 -16.59 2.08
C HIS A 17 -21.57 -16.45 3.60
N THR A 18 -22.68 -16.82 4.21
CA THR A 18 -22.77 -16.90 5.67
C THR A 18 -21.99 -18.11 6.14
N ALA A 19 -21.04 -17.91 7.06
CA ALA A 19 -20.26 -18.98 7.66
C ALA A 19 -19.86 -18.62 9.08
N GLU A 20 -19.43 -19.63 9.84
CA GLU A 20 -18.81 -19.46 11.15
C GLU A 20 -17.31 -19.77 11.02
N VAL A 21 -16.46 -18.91 11.57
CA VAL A 21 -15.00 -19.04 11.48
C VAL A 21 -14.46 -19.44 12.85
N LEU A 22 -13.89 -20.64 12.93
CA LEU A 22 -13.23 -21.13 14.14
C LEU A 22 -11.73 -20.85 14.05
N VAL A 23 -11.23 -20.10 15.02
CA VAL A 23 -9.82 -19.79 15.21
C VAL A 23 -9.28 -20.63 16.36
N ASP A 24 -8.10 -21.23 16.18
CA ASP A 24 -7.37 -21.91 17.23
C ASP A 24 -5.91 -21.37 17.28
N GLY A 25 -5.59 -20.78 18.42
CA GLY A 25 -4.31 -20.10 18.58
C GLY A 25 -4.12 -18.98 17.56
N THR A 26 -3.19 -19.13 16.63
CA THR A 26 -2.82 -18.11 15.63
C THR A 26 -3.45 -18.33 14.25
N THR A 27 -4.14 -19.45 14.05
CA THR A 27 -4.62 -19.86 12.72
C THR A 27 -6.12 -20.11 12.67
N ILE A 28 -6.68 -20.01 11.48
CA ILE A 28 -8.06 -20.44 11.20
C ILE A 28 -8.06 -21.95 11.14
N SER A 29 -8.82 -22.61 12.04
CA SER A 29 -8.90 -24.07 12.08
C SER A 29 -10.04 -24.61 11.22
N ALA A 30 -11.16 -23.85 11.10
CA ALA A 30 -12.28 -24.26 10.26
C ALA A 30 -13.14 -23.07 9.81
N VAL A 31 -13.79 -23.25 8.65
CA VAL A 31 -14.90 -22.40 8.18
C VAL A 31 -16.12 -23.32 8.10
N LEU A 32 -17.13 -23.06 8.92
CA LEU A 32 -18.22 -23.99 9.23
C LEU A 32 -19.54 -23.47 8.66
N GLN A 33 -20.39 -24.40 8.23
CA GLN A 33 -21.76 -24.06 7.85
C GLN A 33 -22.59 -23.79 9.14
N PRO A 34 -23.27 -22.64 9.24
CA PRO A 34 -24.09 -22.30 10.39
C PRO A 34 -25.14 -23.37 10.66
N GLY A 35 -25.34 -23.70 11.95
CA GLY A 35 -26.29 -24.70 12.39
C GLY A 35 -25.89 -26.16 12.14
N SER A 36 -24.70 -26.43 11.62
CA SER A 36 -24.17 -27.78 11.51
C SER A 36 -23.77 -28.35 12.88
N ALA A 37 -23.67 -29.68 12.98
CA ALA A 37 -23.18 -30.32 14.20
C ALA A 37 -21.77 -29.85 14.59
N ALA A 38 -20.91 -29.58 13.58
CA ALA A 38 -19.57 -29.07 13.79
C ALA A 38 -19.59 -27.63 14.35
N ALA A 39 -20.48 -26.77 13.85
CA ALA A 39 -20.65 -25.39 14.33
C ALA A 39 -21.16 -25.38 15.80
N THR A 40 -22.15 -26.24 16.13
CA THR A 40 -22.65 -26.39 17.49
C THR A 40 -21.56 -26.88 18.45
N ALA A 41 -20.77 -27.84 18.03
CA ALA A 41 -19.63 -28.34 18.81
C ALA A 41 -18.56 -27.25 19.00
N ALA A 42 -18.24 -26.49 17.95
CA ALA A 42 -17.31 -25.39 18.02
C ALA A 42 -17.78 -24.27 18.97
N GLU A 43 -19.08 -23.92 18.95
CA GLU A 43 -19.64 -22.91 19.86
C GLU A 43 -19.58 -23.38 21.33
N SER A 44 -19.86 -24.66 21.58
CA SER A 44 -19.79 -25.22 22.92
C SER A 44 -18.35 -25.34 23.47
N GLY A 45 -17.37 -25.47 22.59
CA GLY A 45 -15.96 -25.65 22.94
C GLY A 45 -15.12 -24.38 22.89
N ALA A 46 -15.62 -23.28 22.29
CA ALA A 46 -14.88 -22.05 22.17
C ALA A 46 -14.72 -21.32 23.50
N GLU A 47 -13.52 -20.86 23.80
CA GLU A 47 -13.24 -19.99 24.95
C GLU A 47 -13.85 -18.60 24.78
N ARG A 48 -14.02 -18.16 23.53
CA ARG A 48 -14.63 -16.89 23.16
C ARG A 48 -15.54 -17.06 21.95
N VAL A 49 -16.72 -16.43 22.01
CA VAL A 49 -17.65 -16.33 20.88
C VAL A 49 -17.85 -14.85 20.52
N ILE A 50 -17.67 -14.51 19.25
CA ILE A 50 -17.90 -13.16 18.72
C ILE A 50 -19.10 -13.23 17.79
N ASP A 51 -20.13 -12.43 18.06
CA ASP A 51 -21.30 -12.31 17.20
C ASP A 51 -21.06 -11.25 16.12
N ALA A 52 -20.93 -11.69 14.88
CA ALA A 52 -20.73 -10.85 13.70
C ALA A 52 -22.04 -10.56 12.94
N THR A 53 -23.21 -10.64 13.62
CA THR A 53 -24.50 -10.29 13.01
C THR A 53 -24.46 -8.89 12.40
N GLY A 54 -24.84 -8.77 11.10
CA GLY A 54 -24.82 -7.49 10.36
C GLY A 54 -23.43 -6.99 9.98
N ARG A 55 -22.40 -7.83 10.07
CA ARG A 55 -21.02 -7.50 9.70
C ARG A 55 -20.52 -8.36 8.55
N TYR A 56 -19.61 -7.78 7.76
CA TYR A 56 -18.74 -8.59 6.90
C TYR A 56 -17.56 -9.12 7.72
N VAL A 57 -17.18 -10.35 7.42
CA VAL A 57 -15.99 -11.02 7.95
C VAL A 57 -15.02 -11.15 6.79
N VAL A 58 -13.97 -10.34 6.79
CA VAL A 58 -13.02 -10.24 5.67
C VAL A 58 -11.61 -10.58 6.15
N PRO A 59 -10.72 -11.08 5.27
CA PRO A 59 -9.32 -11.23 5.62
C PRO A 59 -8.71 -9.87 5.94
N GLY A 60 -7.77 -9.84 6.86
CA GLY A 60 -7.03 -8.64 7.20
C GLY A 60 -6.40 -7.97 5.98
N GLY A 61 -6.45 -6.65 5.94
CA GLY A 61 -5.85 -5.85 4.87
C GLY A 61 -4.33 -6.04 4.82
N ILE A 62 -3.78 -6.01 3.61
CA ILE A 62 -2.33 -6.03 3.37
C ILE A 62 -1.98 -4.75 2.63
N ASP A 63 -1.22 -3.86 3.27
CA ASP A 63 -0.70 -2.66 2.63
C ASP A 63 0.73 -2.91 2.16
N CYS A 64 0.89 -3.04 0.86
CA CYS A 64 2.18 -3.37 0.27
C CYS A 64 3.02 -2.16 -0.14
N HIS A 65 2.66 -0.95 0.37
CA HIS A 65 3.41 0.25 0.07
C HIS A 65 3.34 1.24 1.23
N THR A 66 4.31 1.15 2.14
CA THR A 66 4.46 2.05 3.27
C THR A 66 5.91 2.51 3.43
N HIS A 67 6.11 3.65 4.08
CA HIS A 67 7.41 4.28 4.29
C HIS A 67 7.56 4.75 5.75
N MET A 68 7.60 3.80 6.69
CA MET A 68 7.81 4.10 8.10
C MET A 68 9.23 4.63 8.35
N GLU A 69 9.36 5.75 9.04
CA GLU A 69 10.65 6.36 9.38
C GLU A 69 11.56 6.67 8.16
N LEU A 70 10.97 6.86 6.97
CA LEU A 70 11.73 7.13 5.75
C LEU A 70 12.47 8.47 5.86
N PRO A 71 13.81 8.50 5.70
CA PRO A 71 14.55 9.77 5.57
C PRO A 71 14.33 10.33 4.16
N PHE A 72 13.61 11.45 4.07
CA PHE A 72 13.32 12.11 2.80
C PHE A 72 13.10 13.61 2.97
N GLY A 73 13.48 14.42 1.98
CA GLY A 73 13.22 15.86 1.96
C GLY A 73 13.86 16.65 3.12
N GLY A 74 14.97 16.17 3.67
CA GLY A 74 15.67 16.81 4.79
C GLY A 74 15.07 16.50 6.17
N THR A 75 14.13 15.58 6.25
CA THR A 75 13.46 15.12 7.49
C THR A 75 13.21 13.62 7.44
N PHE A 76 12.32 13.12 8.30
CA PHE A 76 11.90 11.72 8.35
C PHE A 76 10.38 11.64 8.31
N ALA A 77 9.81 10.58 7.70
CA ALA A 77 8.39 10.29 7.83
C ALA A 77 8.02 10.20 9.32
N SER A 78 6.91 10.84 9.71
CA SER A 78 6.56 11.10 11.12
C SER A 78 6.14 9.84 11.88
N ASP A 79 5.63 8.82 11.19
CA ASP A 79 5.26 7.56 11.82
C ASP A 79 6.46 6.64 11.96
N THR A 80 6.68 6.17 13.20
CA THR A 80 7.57 5.05 13.50
C THR A 80 6.89 3.72 13.14
N PHE A 81 7.66 2.63 13.07
CA PHE A 81 7.07 1.29 12.90
C PHE A 81 6.02 0.97 13.97
N GLU A 82 6.20 1.43 15.21
CA GLU A 82 5.20 1.25 16.26
C GLU A 82 3.91 2.00 15.93
N ILE A 83 4.01 3.31 15.69
CA ILE A 83 2.83 4.18 15.49
C ILE A 83 2.10 3.81 14.20
N GLY A 84 2.82 3.72 13.08
CA GLY A 84 2.23 3.45 11.78
C GLY A 84 1.58 2.07 11.69
N THR A 85 2.19 1.04 12.30
CA THR A 85 1.57 -0.31 12.31
C THR A 85 0.39 -0.41 13.27
N ARG A 86 0.36 0.41 14.34
CA ARG A 86 -0.82 0.54 15.20
C ARG A 86 -1.95 1.28 14.46
N ALA A 87 -1.64 2.36 13.73
CA ALA A 87 -2.59 3.04 12.87
C ALA A 87 -3.12 2.12 11.77
N ALA A 88 -2.26 1.30 11.15
CA ALA A 88 -2.66 0.27 10.20
C ALA A 88 -3.70 -0.71 10.79
N ALA A 89 -3.49 -1.16 12.04
CA ALA A 89 -4.44 -2.02 12.74
C ALA A 89 -5.80 -1.33 12.92
N TRP A 90 -5.86 -0.06 13.28
CA TRP A 90 -7.11 0.70 13.38
C TRP A 90 -7.89 0.70 12.06
N GLY A 91 -7.19 0.74 10.94
CA GLY A 91 -7.77 0.69 9.60
C GLY A 91 -8.04 -0.73 9.06
N GLY A 92 -7.90 -1.78 9.87
CA GLY A 92 -8.12 -3.18 9.43
C GLY A 92 -6.97 -3.76 8.61
N THR A 93 -5.82 -3.11 8.57
CA THR A 93 -4.61 -3.64 7.93
C THR A 93 -3.82 -4.45 8.97
N THR A 94 -3.61 -5.74 8.70
CA THR A 94 -2.93 -6.68 9.60
C THR A 94 -1.53 -7.06 9.14
N THR A 95 -1.14 -6.59 7.95
CA THR A 95 0.19 -6.81 7.39
C THR A 95 0.61 -5.59 6.56
N ILE A 96 1.86 -5.16 6.72
CA ILE A 96 2.47 -4.15 5.85
C ILE A 96 3.67 -4.74 5.10
N VAL A 97 3.97 -4.22 3.91
CA VAL A 97 5.26 -4.42 3.25
C VAL A 97 5.89 -3.05 3.05
N ASP A 98 6.87 -2.74 3.89
CA ASP A 98 7.58 -1.47 3.92
C ASP A 98 8.78 -1.48 2.98
N PHE A 99 9.40 -0.33 2.73
CA PHE A 99 10.55 -0.20 1.86
C PHE A 99 11.84 0.05 2.67
N ALA A 100 12.69 -0.97 2.74
CA ALA A 100 14.07 -0.79 3.18
C ALA A 100 14.85 0.00 2.12
N VAL A 101 15.62 1.01 2.54
CA VAL A 101 16.25 1.98 1.64
C VAL A 101 17.76 1.82 1.62
N GLN A 102 18.33 1.45 0.46
CA GLN A 102 19.74 1.63 0.18
C GLN A 102 19.97 3.02 -0.39
N LYS A 103 20.81 3.82 0.23
CA LYS A 103 21.32 5.04 -0.40
C LYS A 103 22.45 4.72 -1.37
N THR A 104 22.65 5.60 -2.34
CA THR A 104 23.75 5.45 -3.30
C THR A 104 25.10 5.30 -2.59
N GLY A 105 25.82 4.22 -2.90
CA GLY A 105 27.11 3.91 -2.31
C GLY A 105 27.07 3.12 -0.99
N GLU A 106 25.90 2.89 -0.41
CA GLU A 106 25.76 1.99 0.74
C GLU A 106 25.67 0.52 0.30
N ASN A 107 25.97 -0.40 1.22
CA ASN A 107 25.79 -1.83 1.00
C ASN A 107 24.30 -2.18 1.14
N VAL A 108 23.76 -3.00 0.22
CA VAL A 108 22.33 -3.41 0.22
C VAL A 108 21.96 -4.15 1.51
N ARG A 109 22.84 -5.07 1.97
CA ARG A 109 22.62 -5.85 3.19
C ARG A 109 22.57 -4.98 4.43
N ASP A 110 23.57 -4.13 4.62
CA ASP A 110 23.68 -3.25 5.80
C ASP A 110 22.44 -2.33 5.87
N SER A 111 21.96 -1.87 4.71
CA SER A 111 20.76 -1.06 4.60
C SER A 111 19.51 -1.84 5.02
N LEU A 112 19.36 -3.11 4.57
CA LEU A 112 18.23 -3.96 5.00
C LEU A 112 18.29 -4.24 6.50
N GLU A 113 19.44 -4.57 7.06
CA GLU A 113 19.63 -4.82 8.49
C GLU A 113 19.24 -3.58 9.33
N THR A 114 19.52 -2.38 8.82
CA THR A 114 19.08 -1.12 9.46
C THR A 114 17.56 -1.05 9.57
N TRP A 115 16.82 -1.41 8.49
CA TRP A 115 15.35 -1.41 8.51
C TRP A 115 14.77 -2.51 9.38
N GLN A 116 15.37 -3.70 9.35
CA GLN A 116 14.99 -4.80 10.22
C GLN A 116 15.13 -4.41 11.70
N ALA A 117 16.25 -3.77 12.07
CA ALA A 117 16.48 -3.30 13.44
C ALA A 117 15.48 -2.23 13.89
N LYS A 118 15.00 -1.37 12.98
CA LYS A 118 13.95 -0.39 13.29
C LYS A 118 12.59 -1.05 13.57
N ALA A 119 12.26 -2.11 12.84
CA ALA A 119 10.94 -2.77 12.92
C ALA A 119 10.87 -3.85 13.99
N GLU A 120 11.98 -4.54 14.28
CA GLU A 120 12.04 -5.66 15.22
C GLU A 120 11.55 -5.26 16.62
N GLY A 121 10.54 -5.99 17.11
CA GLY A 121 9.96 -5.72 18.42
C GLY A 121 9.15 -4.42 18.54
N GLN A 122 8.89 -3.71 17.41
CA GLN A 122 8.12 -2.46 17.40
C GLN A 122 6.71 -2.65 16.82
N CYS A 123 6.57 -3.46 15.76
CA CYS A 123 5.36 -3.53 14.97
C CYS A 123 4.16 -4.13 15.74
N ALA A 124 2.98 -3.54 15.56
CA ALA A 124 1.71 -4.04 16.08
C ALA A 124 1.08 -5.10 15.19
N VAL A 125 1.39 -5.09 13.89
CA VAL A 125 0.95 -6.05 12.86
C VAL A 125 2.15 -6.67 12.17
N ASP A 126 1.95 -7.77 11.44
CA ASP A 126 3.02 -8.43 10.72
C ASP A 126 3.62 -7.52 9.63
N TYR A 127 4.90 -7.70 9.34
CA TYR A 127 5.60 -6.84 8.39
C TYR A 127 6.61 -7.62 7.54
N ALA A 128 6.85 -7.07 6.34
CA ALA A 128 7.89 -7.52 5.43
C ALA A 128 8.55 -6.31 4.76
N PHE A 129 9.56 -6.55 3.92
CA PHE A 129 10.25 -5.47 3.21
C PHE A 129 10.34 -5.72 1.71
N HIS A 130 10.15 -4.65 0.94
CA HIS A 130 10.77 -4.44 -0.37
C HIS A 130 12.16 -3.84 -0.16
N MET A 131 13.05 -3.99 -1.14
CA MET A 131 14.36 -3.34 -1.08
C MET A 131 14.48 -2.27 -2.16
N ILE A 132 14.64 -1.00 -1.78
CA ILE A 132 15.01 0.08 -2.69
C ILE A 132 16.51 -0.06 -3.02
N LEU A 133 16.82 -0.10 -4.31
CA LEU A 133 18.20 -0.08 -4.80
C LEU A 133 18.58 1.36 -5.18
N GLY A 134 19.40 1.99 -4.37
CA GLY A 134 19.96 3.32 -4.64
C GLY A 134 21.15 3.30 -5.59
N GLY A 135 21.60 2.11 -5.98
CA GLY A 135 22.60 1.85 -7.00
C GLY A 135 22.54 0.42 -7.49
N VAL A 136 22.78 0.20 -8.77
CA VAL A 136 22.73 -1.13 -9.41
C VAL A 136 24.12 -1.45 -9.97
N ASP A 137 25.01 -1.84 -9.08
CA ASP A 137 26.34 -2.36 -9.42
C ASP A 137 26.38 -3.91 -9.28
N GLU A 138 27.52 -4.51 -9.59
CA GLU A 138 27.70 -5.96 -9.51
C GLU A 138 27.48 -6.51 -8.09
N ALA A 139 27.80 -5.72 -7.05
CA ALA A 139 27.59 -6.13 -5.67
C ALA A 139 26.10 -6.16 -5.33
N ALA A 140 25.35 -5.12 -5.73
CA ALA A 140 23.90 -5.06 -5.55
C ALA A 140 23.19 -6.19 -6.31
N LEU A 141 23.58 -6.46 -7.56
CA LEU A 141 23.01 -7.55 -8.36
C LEU A 141 23.26 -8.92 -7.73
N LYS A 142 24.45 -9.15 -7.17
CA LYS A 142 24.77 -10.39 -6.45
C LYS A 142 23.96 -10.50 -5.16
N GLU A 143 23.77 -9.38 -4.45
CA GLU A 143 23.00 -9.37 -3.21
C GLU A 143 21.51 -9.65 -3.44
N MET A 144 20.94 -9.24 -4.60
CA MET A 144 19.57 -9.61 -4.96
C MET A 144 19.32 -11.13 -4.91
N ASP A 145 20.28 -11.94 -5.37
CA ASP A 145 20.14 -13.41 -5.32
C ASP A 145 20.10 -13.94 -3.89
N ALA A 146 20.95 -13.42 -3.01
CA ALA A 146 20.98 -13.80 -1.60
C ALA A 146 19.67 -13.39 -0.90
N LEU A 147 19.22 -12.17 -1.12
CA LEU A 147 18.03 -11.61 -0.49
C LEU A 147 16.73 -12.32 -0.91
N VAL A 148 16.62 -12.75 -2.17
CA VAL A 148 15.49 -13.58 -2.62
C VAL A 148 15.43 -14.88 -1.81
N GLY A 149 16.54 -15.55 -1.58
CA GLY A 149 16.63 -16.74 -0.73
C GLY A 149 16.24 -16.49 0.73
N GLU A 150 16.27 -15.25 1.18
CA GLU A 150 15.92 -14.82 2.54
C GLU A 150 14.51 -14.26 2.67
N GLY A 151 13.76 -14.18 1.56
CA GLY A 151 12.36 -13.74 1.54
C GLY A 151 12.16 -12.25 1.20
N ILE A 152 13.21 -11.56 0.72
CA ILE A 152 13.09 -10.26 0.07
C ILE A 152 12.96 -10.49 -1.44
N THR A 153 11.75 -10.63 -1.92
CA THR A 153 11.44 -11.10 -3.28
C THR A 153 11.02 -9.98 -4.24
N SER A 154 11.22 -8.74 -3.84
CA SER A 154 10.88 -7.56 -4.65
C SER A 154 11.86 -6.41 -4.40
N PHE A 155 12.22 -5.71 -5.50
CA PHE A 155 13.21 -4.64 -5.49
C PHE A 155 12.64 -3.41 -6.19
N LYS A 156 12.80 -2.21 -5.58
CA LYS A 156 12.27 -0.95 -6.12
C LYS A 156 13.36 -0.12 -6.76
N LEU A 157 13.04 0.39 -7.95
CA LEU A 157 13.84 1.33 -8.72
C LEU A 157 13.02 2.59 -9.06
N PHE A 158 13.71 3.69 -9.32
CA PHE A 158 13.10 4.97 -9.58
C PHE A 158 13.59 5.55 -10.90
N MET A 159 12.66 6.00 -11.73
CA MET A 159 12.96 6.83 -12.92
C MET A 159 12.86 8.33 -12.59
N ALA A 160 12.67 8.67 -11.31
CA ALA A 160 12.57 10.00 -10.75
C ALA A 160 13.68 10.25 -9.71
N TYR A 161 13.74 11.47 -9.20
CA TYR A 161 14.69 11.92 -8.17
C TYR A 161 16.16 11.81 -8.55
N PRO A 162 16.61 12.50 -9.65
CA PRO A 162 18.02 12.57 -10.02
C PRO A 162 18.89 13.02 -8.84
N GLY A 163 20.02 12.33 -8.65
CA GLY A 163 20.93 12.58 -7.53
C GLY A 163 20.53 11.98 -6.18
N VAL A 164 19.33 11.36 -6.07
CA VAL A 164 18.86 10.69 -4.83
C VAL A 164 18.61 9.20 -5.08
N PHE A 165 17.62 8.84 -5.90
CA PHE A 165 17.19 7.47 -6.17
C PHE A 165 17.20 7.09 -7.66
N TYR A 166 17.42 8.03 -8.55
CA TYR A 166 17.34 7.82 -10.00
C TYR A 166 18.23 6.69 -10.48
N SER A 167 17.63 5.75 -11.21
CA SER A 167 18.31 4.69 -11.96
C SER A 167 18.17 4.96 -13.45
N ASP A 168 19.27 4.87 -14.20
CA ASP A 168 19.24 4.96 -15.65
C ASP A 168 18.72 3.66 -16.31
N ASP A 169 18.40 3.72 -17.60
CA ASP A 169 17.83 2.58 -18.33
C ASP A 169 18.76 1.36 -18.32
N GLY A 170 20.08 1.55 -18.27
CA GLY A 170 21.04 0.45 -18.18
C GLY A 170 21.03 -0.22 -16.80
N GLN A 171 20.91 0.54 -15.75
CA GLN A 171 20.75 0.03 -14.38
C GLN A 171 19.43 -0.72 -14.23
N ILE A 172 18.32 -0.14 -14.72
CA ILE A 172 16.99 -0.77 -14.70
C ILE A 172 17.02 -2.09 -15.47
N LEU A 173 17.58 -2.11 -16.68
CA LEU A 173 17.67 -3.33 -17.51
C LEU A 173 18.45 -4.44 -16.79
N ARG A 174 19.61 -4.14 -16.19
CA ARG A 174 20.38 -5.14 -15.45
C ARG A 174 19.65 -5.70 -14.25
N ALA A 175 18.96 -4.85 -13.47
CA ALA A 175 18.16 -5.31 -12.34
C ALA A 175 16.98 -6.17 -12.79
N MET A 176 16.31 -5.81 -13.89
CA MET A 176 15.23 -6.61 -14.48
C MET A 176 15.72 -7.95 -14.99
N GLN A 177 16.87 -8.03 -15.67
CA GLN A 177 17.48 -9.29 -16.08
C GLN A 177 17.80 -10.18 -14.87
N LYS A 178 18.38 -9.61 -13.82
CA LYS A 178 18.64 -10.33 -12.57
C LYS A 178 17.33 -10.84 -11.94
N ALA A 179 16.26 -10.05 -11.95
CA ALA A 179 14.96 -10.46 -11.44
C ALA A 179 14.32 -11.57 -12.29
N ALA A 180 14.50 -11.55 -13.62
CA ALA A 180 14.07 -12.65 -14.49
C ALA A 180 14.78 -13.97 -14.14
N ASP A 181 16.08 -13.91 -13.81
CA ASP A 181 16.87 -15.09 -13.46
C ASP A 181 16.49 -15.71 -12.09
N ASN A 182 16.15 -14.86 -11.10
CA ASN A 182 15.91 -15.32 -9.72
C ASN A 182 14.42 -15.30 -9.29
N GLY A 183 13.52 -14.90 -10.18
CA GLY A 183 12.08 -14.87 -9.95
C GLY A 183 11.57 -13.70 -9.11
N ALA A 184 12.41 -12.72 -8.80
CA ALA A 184 12.00 -11.53 -8.08
C ALA A 184 11.08 -10.63 -8.91
N LEU A 185 10.39 -9.71 -8.24
CA LEU A 185 9.56 -8.70 -8.87
C LEU A 185 10.24 -7.33 -8.79
N ILE A 186 10.41 -6.67 -9.94
CA ILE A 186 10.86 -5.27 -9.97
C ILE A 186 9.65 -4.37 -9.82
N THR A 187 9.70 -3.47 -8.81
CA THR A 187 8.71 -2.43 -8.60
C THR A 187 9.27 -1.09 -9.04
N MET A 188 8.48 -0.30 -9.77
CA MET A 188 8.96 0.91 -10.45
C MET A 188 8.19 2.15 -10.01
N HIS A 189 8.91 3.17 -9.51
CA HIS A 189 8.42 4.54 -9.55
C HIS A 189 8.70 5.12 -10.94
N ALA A 190 7.67 5.27 -11.75
CA ALA A 190 7.78 5.61 -13.15
C ALA A 190 7.32 7.03 -13.46
N GLU A 191 8.15 8.02 -13.19
CA GLU A 191 8.03 9.38 -13.69
C GLU A 191 9.33 9.77 -14.41
N ASN A 192 9.26 10.56 -15.50
CA ASN A 192 10.45 11.05 -16.19
C ASN A 192 11.11 12.18 -15.37
N GLY A 193 11.93 11.80 -14.39
CA GLY A 193 12.54 12.72 -13.44
C GLY A 193 13.43 13.78 -14.08
N ILE A 194 14.15 13.42 -15.14
CA ILE A 194 15.03 14.36 -15.87
C ILE A 194 14.22 15.51 -16.50
N ALA A 195 13.09 15.19 -17.16
CA ALA A 195 12.22 16.21 -17.74
C ALA A 195 11.49 17.03 -16.67
N ILE A 196 11.07 16.38 -15.59
CA ILE A 196 10.41 17.01 -14.45
C ILE A 196 11.33 18.01 -13.75
N ASP A 197 12.61 17.69 -13.57
CA ASP A 197 13.59 18.62 -12.99
C ASP A 197 13.73 19.89 -13.81
N VAL A 198 13.83 19.76 -15.14
CA VAL A 198 13.86 20.91 -16.06
C VAL A 198 12.61 21.78 -15.91
N LEU A 199 11.42 21.18 -15.86
CA LEU A 199 10.16 21.92 -15.69
C LEU A 199 10.09 22.61 -14.32
N SER A 200 10.55 21.95 -13.27
CA SER A 200 10.58 22.47 -11.90
C SER A 200 11.55 23.64 -11.77
N GLU A 201 12.75 23.54 -12.35
CA GLU A 201 13.72 24.64 -12.40
C GLU A 201 13.20 25.85 -13.18
N GLN A 202 12.55 25.61 -14.33
CA GLN A 202 11.94 26.67 -15.12
C GLN A 202 10.79 27.38 -14.38
N ALA A 203 9.97 26.64 -13.62
CA ALA A 203 8.92 27.23 -12.80
C ALA A 203 9.51 28.11 -11.69
N ALA A 204 10.48 27.59 -10.94
CA ALA A 204 11.15 28.33 -9.88
C ALA A 204 11.87 29.60 -10.42
N ALA A 205 12.53 29.51 -11.57
CA ALA A 205 13.17 30.66 -12.23
C ALA A 205 12.16 31.77 -12.61
N ARG A 206 10.88 31.43 -12.78
CA ARG A 206 9.78 32.39 -12.99
C ARG A 206 9.12 32.89 -11.70
N GLY A 207 9.66 32.51 -10.52
CA GLY A 207 9.08 32.84 -9.23
C GLY A 207 7.81 32.05 -8.89
N GLN A 208 7.58 30.93 -9.56
CA GLN A 208 6.46 30.02 -9.34
C GLN A 208 6.86 28.99 -8.29
N THR A 209 6.67 29.33 -7.02
CA THR A 209 7.20 28.55 -5.87
C THR A 209 6.13 27.95 -4.97
N ASP A 210 4.84 28.24 -5.21
CA ASP A 210 3.73 27.70 -4.44
C ASP A 210 3.60 26.16 -4.58
N PRO A 211 2.98 25.46 -3.60
CA PRO A 211 2.81 24.01 -3.61
C PRO A 211 2.16 23.44 -4.88
N VAL A 212 1.23 24.17 -5.51
CA VAL A 212 0.54 23.74 -6.75
C VAL A 212 1.50 23.45 -7.90
N TYR A 213 2.66 24.12 -7.93
CA TYR A 213 3.65 23.90 -8.99
C TYR A 213 4.32 22.53 -8.89
N HIS A 214 4.24 21.86 -7.74
CA HIS A 214 4.63 20.45 -7.66
C HIS A 214 3.81 19.58 -8.62
N GLY A 215 2.51 19.82 -8.74
CA GLY A 215 1.64 19.10 -9.68
C GLY A 215 1.81 19.60 -11.12
N ILE A 216 1.87 20.90 -11.33
CA ILE A 216 1.99 21.52 -12.67
C ILE A 216 3.28 21.11 -13.38
N THR A 217 4.39 20.97 -12.66
CA THR A 217 5.69 20.58 -13.21
C THR A 217 5.87 19.07 -13.39
N ARG A 218 4.88 18.27 -12.97
CA ARG A 218 4.84 16.81 -13.14
C ARG A 218 3.62 16.38 -13.97
N PRO A 219 3.55 16.78 -15.26
CA PRO A 219 2.38 16.45 -16.07
C PRO A 219 2.21 14.92 -16.21
N SER A 220 0.95 14.47 -16.30
CA SER A 220 0.59 13.04 -16.37
C SER A 220 1.29 12.29 -17.50
N ARG A 221 1.60 12.98 -18.61
CA ARG A 221 2.36 12.40 -19.73
C ARG A 221 3.77 11.96 -19.36
N MET A 222 4.38 12.55 -18.33
CA MET A 222 5.72 12.14 -17.85
C MET A 222 5.66 10.83 -17.06
N GLU A 223 4.53 10.54 -16.44
CA GLU A 223 4.26 9.20 -15.85
C GLU A 223 3.97 8.18 -16.95
N GLY A 224 3.12 8.53 -17.94
CA GLY A 224 2.79 7.64 -19.06
C GLY A 224 4.02 7.27 -19.92
N GLU A 225 4.93 8.23 -20.19
CA GLU A 225 6.18 7.99 -20.90
C GLU A 225 7.09 7.03 -20.13
N ALA A 226 7.33 7.34 -18.86
CA ALA A 226 8.22 6.53 -18.03
C ALA A 226 7.67 5.11 -17.82
N THR A 227 6.35 4.96 -17.63
CA THR A 227 5.67 3.66 -17.56
C THR A 227 5.88 2.85 -18.83
N ASN A 228 5.66 3.46 -20.01
CA ASN A 228 5.91 2.76 -21.28
C ASN A 228 7.37 2.35 -21.44
N ARG A 229 8.31 3.22 -21.11
CA ARG A 229 9.75 2.93 -21.22
C ARG A 229 10.16 1.77 -20.31
N ALA A 230 9.68 1.76 -19.05
CA ALA A 230 9.94 0.66 -18.13
C ALA A 230 9.31 -0.67 -18.60
N ILE A 231 8.12 -0.65 -19.21
CA ILE A 231 7.50 -1.83 -19.84
C ILE A 231 8.41 -2.37 -20.95
N GLN A 232 8.91 -1.52 -21.86
CA GLN A 232 9.78 -1.97 -22.94
C GLN A 232 11.09 -2.59 -22.41
N LEU A 233 11.67 -2.03 -21.35
CA LEU A 233 12.86 -2.59 -20.70
C LEU A 233 12.55 -3.96 -20.07
N ALA A 234 11.40 -4.10 -19.41
CA ALA A 234 10.95 -5.37 -18.82
C ALA A 234 10.74 -6.45 -19.88
N LEU A 235 10.15 -6.11 -21.02
CA LEU A 235 9.95 -7.05 -22.14
C LEU A 235 11.28 -7.51 -22.73
N VAL A 236 12.25 -6.63 -22.89
CA VAL A 236 13.61 -6.97 -23.35
C VAL A 236 14.33 -7.86 -22.33
N ALA A 237 14.15 -7.61 -21.04
CA ALA A 237 14.72 -8.40 -19.96
C ALA A 237 14.02 -9.75 -19.76
N GLY A 238 12.80 -9.94 -20.25
CA GLY A 238 11.94 -11.09 -19.94
C GLY A 238 11.46 -11.13 -18.48
N ALA A 239 11.39 -9.97 -17.81
CA ALA A 239 11.08 -9.84 -16.40
C ALA A 239 9.63 -9.36 -16.16
N PRO A 240 8.98 -9.79 -15.07
CA PRO A 240 7.77 -9.14 -14.61
C PRO A 240 8.09 -7.74 -14.05
N VAL A 241 7.16 -6.80 -14.22
CA VAL A 241 7.28 -5.44 -13.68
C VAL A 241 6.00 -5.00 -12.99
N TYR A 242 6.14 -4.27 -11.90
CA TYR A 242 5.04 -3.75 -11.10
C TYR A 242 5.20 -2.23 -10.91
N PHE A 243 4.19 -1.47 -11.34
CA PHE A 243 4.17 -0.02 -11.18
C PHE A 243 3.51 0.34 -9.86
N VAL A 244 4.26 1.00 -8.98
CA VAL A 244 3.74 1.47 -7.70
C VAL A 244 2.95 2.77 -7.90
N HIS A 245 1.97 3.06 -7.03
CA HIS A 245 1.23 4.33 -6.90
C HIS A 245 0.84 5.01 -8.22
N LEU A 246 0.37 4.24 -9.22
CA LEU A 246 -0.04 4.75 -10.52
C LEU A 246 -1.20 5.75 -10.39
N SER A 247 -1.06 6.94 -10.98
CA SER A 247 -1.99 8.05 -10.81
C SER A 247 -2.61 8.59 -12.11
N ALA A 248 -2.00 8.33 -13.27
CA ALA A 248 -2.38 8.93 -14.54
C ALA A 248 -3.05 7.94 -15.51
N SER A 249 -4.07 8.42 -16.25
CA SER A 249 -4.74 7.63 -17.30
C SER A 249 -3.76 7.15 -18.36
N GLU A 250 -2.80 8.00 -18.77
CA GLU A 250 -1.81 7.65 -19.79
C GLU A 250 -0.90 6.50 -19.35
N ALA A 251 -0.56 6.43 -18.06
CA ALA A 251 0.20 5.31 -17.50
C ALA A 251 -0.65 4.03 -17.44
N LEU A 252 -1.92 4.15 -17.00
CA LEU A 252 -2.86 3.03 -16.96
C LEU A 252 -3.10 2.44 -18.35
N GLU A 253 -3.23 3.26 -19.40
CA GLU A 253 -3.36 2.79 -20.78
C GLU A 253 -2.19 1.89 -21.20
N ARG A 254 -0.96 2.26 -20.83
CA ARG A 254 0.23 1.45 -21.17
C ARG A 254 0.24 0.13 -20.40
N VAL A 255 -0.18 0.13 -19.14
CA VAL A 255 -0.31 -1.09 -18.34
C VAL A 255 -1.39 -2.02 -18.94
N ALA A 256 -2.57 -1.49 -19.24
CA ALA A 256 -3.68 -2.27 -19.83
C ALA A 256 -3.27 -2.89 -21.16
N GLU A 257 -2.66 -2.11 -22.08
CA GLU A 257 -2.19 -2.57 -23.38
C GLU A 257 -1.17 -3.73 -23.26
N ALA A 258 -0.24 -3.62 -22.31
CA ALA A 258 0.74 -4.67 -22.08
C ALA A 258 0.09 -5.94 -21.49
N ARG A 259 -0.86 -5.80 -20.57
CA ARG A 259 -1.62 -6.92 -19.98
C ARG A 259 -2.50 -7.62 -21.01
N ASP A 260 -3.20 -6.87 -21.85
CA ASP A 260 -4.01 -7.40 -22.96
C ASP A 260 -3.16 -8.19 -23.97
N SER A 261 -1.86 -7.84 -24.06
CA SER A 261 -0.88 -8.58 -24.85
C SER A 261 -0.31 -9.82 -24.14
N GLY A 262 -0.75 -10.12 -22.92
CA GLY A 262 -0.33 -11.30 -22.14
C GLY A 262 0.99 -11.14 -21.38
N TYR A 263 1.47 -9.92 -21.18
CA TYR A 263 2.71 -9.68 -20.44
C TYR A 263 2.48 -9.55 -18.93
N ASN A 264 3.45 -9.97 -18.13
CA ASN A 264 3.47 -9.84 -16.67
C ASN A 264 3.79 -8.39 -16.26
N VAL A 265 2.84 -7.50 -16.53
CA VAL A 265 2.87 -6.07 -16.17
C VAL A 265 1.72 -5.81 -15.21
N PHE A 266 2.02 -5.26 -14.05
CA PHE A 266 1.05 -5.03 -12.98
C PHE A 266 1.19 -3.62 -12.43
N ALA A 267 0.14 -3.12 -11.77
CA ALA A 267 0.16 -1.83 -11.13
C ALA A 267 -0.76 -1.78 -9.91
N GLU A 268 -0.43 -0.88 -9.00
CA GLU A 268 -1.28 -0.42 -7.92
C GLU A 268 -1.67 1.04 -8.12
N THR A 269 -2.74 1.44 -7.47
CA THR A 269 -3.04 2.85 -7.22
C THR A 269 -3.21 3.09 -5.71
N CYS A 270 -3.43 4.34 -5.33
CA CYS A 270 -3.60 4.73 -3.93
C CYS A 270 -4.88 5.54 -3.75
N PRO A 271 -5.47 5.55 -2.52
CA PRO A 271 -6.70 6.30 -2.25
C PRO A 271 -6.61 7.78 -2.65
N GLN A 272 -5.45 8.44 -2.47
CA GLN A 272 -5.27 9.84 -2.85
C GLN A 272 -5.54 10.11 -4.33
N TYR A 273 -5.25 9.18 -5.22
CA TYR A 273 -5.48 9.32 -6.67
C TYR A 273 -6.91 8.97 -7.09
N LEU A 274 -7.70 8.40 -6.18
CA LEU A 274 -9.12 8.09 -6.40
C LEU A 274 -10.05 9.19 -5.89
N TYR A 275 -9.61 9.95 -4.88
CA TYR A 275 -10.46 10.90 -4.16
C TYR A 275 -9.98 12.35 -4.21
N LEU A 276 -8.67 12.59 -4.30
CA LEU A 276 -8.09 13.93 -4.25
C LEU A 276 -7.64 14.38 -5.64
N ASN A 277 -7.65 15.68 -5.88
CA ASN A 277 -7.29 16.27 -7.17
C ASN A 277 -6.42 17.52 -7.01
N LEU A 278 -5.85 17.98 -8.12
CA LEU A 278 -4.98 19.13 -8.14
C LEU A 278 -5.73 20.41 -7.73
N GLU A 279 -6.92 20.67 -8.29
CA GLU A 279 -7.60 21.96 -8.16
C GLU A 279 -8.15 22.20 -6.76
N ASP A 280 -8.80 21.20 -6.17
CA ASP A 280 -9.51 21.34 -4.90
C ASP A 280 -8.62 21.10 -3.68
N HIS A 281 -7.42 20.49 -3.87
CA HIS A 281 -6.53 20.05 -2.79
C HIS A 281 -5.13 20.65 -2.92
N LEU A 282 -4.34 20.20 -3.90
CA LEU A 282 -2.97 20.69 -4.09
C LEU A 282 -2.93 22.19 -4.45
N GLY A 283 -3.96 22.67 -5.16
CA GLY A 283 -4.15 24.06 -5.58
C GLY A 283 -4.80 24.98 -4.54
N LEU A 284 -4.93 24.55 -3.29
CA LEU A 284 -5.43 25.40 -2.21
C LEU A 284 -4.58 26.66 -2.05
N PRO A 285 -5.20 27.82 -1.69
CA PRO A 285 -4.49 29.09 -1.58
C PRO A 285 -3.33 29.05 -0.56
N GLY A 286 -2.27 29.76 -0.88
CA GLY A 286 -1.09 29.90 -0.01
C GLY A 286 -0.39 28.55 0.19
N PHE A 287 -0.01 28.28 1.45
CA PHE A 287 0.75 27.06 1.77
C PHE A 287 -0.15 25.84 2.11
N ALA A 288 -1.46 25.99 2.12
CA ALA A 288 -2.39 24.89 2.49
C ALA A 288 -2.26 23.68 1.56
N GLY A 289 -1.97 23.89 0.27
CA GLY A 289 -1.71 22.82 -0.69
C GLY A 289 -0.52 21.92 -0.36
N ALA A 290 0.40 22.35 0.52
CA ALA A 290 1.57 21.56 0.91
C ALA A 290 1.20 20.22 1.56
N GLY A 291 0.08 20.15 2.28
CA GLY A 291 -0.45 18.91 2.87
C GLY A 291 -0.80 17.84 1.83
N TYR A 292 -0.94 18.23 0.56
CA TYR A 292 -1.31 17.35 -0.56
C TYR A 292 -0.16 17.10 -1.54
N VAL A 293 1.06 17.53 -1.20
CA VAL A 293 2.26 17.24 -1.99
C VAL A 293 2.67 15.79 -1.79
N CYS A 294 2.55 14.99 -2.85
CA CYS A 294 3.00 13.59 -2.97
C CYS A 294 3.51 13.32 -4.39
N SER A 295 4.21 12.24 -4.62
CA SER A 295 4.74 11.87 -5.93
C SER A 295 4.43 10.41 -6.29
N PRO A 296 3.75 10.16 -7.43
CA PRO A 296 3.25 11.16 -8.39
C PRO A 296 2.29 12.17 -7.78
N PRO A 297 2.14 13.38 -8.37
CA PRO A 297 1.26 14.40 -7.82
C PRO A 297 -0.22 14.07 -8.05
N LEU A 298 -1.08 14.72 -7.29
CA LEU A 298 -2.51 14.70 -7.54
C LEU A 298 -2.82 15.23 -8.95
N ARG A 299 -3.66 14.51 -9.69
CA ARG A 299 -4.01 14.83 -11.07
C ARG A 299 -5.18 15.79 -11.16
N THR A 300 -5.28 16.49 -12.29
CA THR A 300 -6.38 17.42 -12.58
C THR A 300 -7.70 16.70 -12.73
N LYS A 301 -8.80 17.30 -12.23
CA LYS A 301 -10.16 16.80 -12.44
C LYS A 301 -10.72 17.09 -13.83
N GLU A 302 -10.07 17.97 -14.62
CA GLU A 302 -10.48 18.26 -16.01
C GLU A 302 -10.32 17.03 -16.92
N HIS A 303 -9.41 16.10 -16.57
CA HIS A 303 -9.23 14.83 -17.27
C HIS A 303 -9.94 13.69 -16.54
N THR A 304 -10.03 12.54 -17.18
CA THR A 304 -10.78 11.38 -16.68
C THR A 304 -10.00 10.49 -15.71
N HIS A 305 -8.88 10.97 -15.14
CA HIS A 305 -7.96 10.15 -14.33
C HIS A 305 -8.67 9.34 -13.25
N HIS A 306 -9.46 9.97 -12.39
CA HIS A 306 -10.20 9.28 -11.31
C HIS A 306 -11.12 8.19 -11.87
N LYS A 307 -11.90 8.52 -12.91
CA LYS A 307 -12.82 7.57 -13.55
C LYS A 307 -12.08 6.40 -14.19
N ASP A 308 -10.94 6.67 -14.82
CA ASP A 308 -10.13 5.65 -15.46
C ASP A 308 -9.47 4.73 -14.43
N LEU A 309 -8.97 5.28 -13.30
CA LEU A 309 -8.41 4.47 -12.21
C LEU A 309 -9.47 3.56 -11.58
N TRP A 310 -10.70 4.05 -11.32
CA TRP A 310 -11.80 3.20 -10.86
C TRP A 310 -12.15 2.12 -11.89
N ARG A 311 -12.15 2.45 -13.19
CA ARG A 311 -12.30 1.45 -14.25
C ARG A 311 -11.18 0.42 -14.19
N GLY A 312 -9.92 0.85 -14.10
CA GLY A 312 -8.76 -0.03 -14.01
C GLY A 312 -8.83 -1.00 -12.83
N LEU A 313 -9.35 -0.55 -11.67
CA LEU A 313 -9.62 -1.42 -10.55
C LEU A 313 -10.73 -2.45 -10.86
N ARG A 314 -11.81 -2.06 -11.54
CA ARG A 314 -12.89 -2.99 -11.95
C ARG A 314 -12.41 -4.03 -12.94
N THR A 315 -11.60 -3.65 -13.93
CA THR A 315 -11.13 -4.52 -15.03
C THR A 315 -9.87 -5.30 -14.66
N ASN A 316 -9.32 -5.10 -13.49
CA ASN A 316 -8.05 -5.70 -13.03
C ASN A 316 -6.80 -5.18 -13.77
N ASP A 317 -6.87 -4.06 -14.49
CA ASP A 317 -5.70 -3.37 -15.01
C ASP A 317 -4.85 -2.76 -13.88
N LEU A 318 -5.53 -2.33 -12.81
CA LEU A 318 -4.96 -2.06 -11.49
C LEU A 318 -5.26 -3.24 -10.57
N ALA A 319 -4.23 -3.92 -10.12
CA ALA A 319 -4.37 -5.17 -9.37
C ALA A 319 -4.59 -4.95 -7.86
N ILE A 320 -4.04 -3.89 -7.32
CA ILE A 320 -3.93 -3.62 -5.87
C ILE A 320 -4.27 -2.15 -5.58
N VAL A 321 -4.77 -1.90 -4.38
CA VAL A 321 -4.78 -0.56 -3.76
C VAL A 321 -3.88 -0.58 -2.53
N ALA A 322 -2.78 0.16 -2.59
CA ALA A 322 -1.86 0.42 -1.48
C ALA A 322 -1.99 1.87 -1.00
N THR A 323 -1.22 2.33 -0.03
CA THR A 323 -1.34 3.71 0.46
C THR A 323 -0.25 4.65 0.00
N ASP A 324 0.95 4.15 -0.21
CA ASP A 324 2.15 4.98 -0.27
C ASP A 324 2.25 5.87 0.99
N HIS A 325 1.93 5.25 2.15
CA HIS A 325 1.94 5.95 3.43
C HIS A 325 3.33 6.48 3.76
N CYS A 326 3.47 7.79 3.59
CA CYS A 326 4.71 8.52 3.84
C CYS A 326 4.35 9.85 4.53
N PRO A 327 4.02 9.83 5.82
CA PRO A 327 3.45 10.98 6.53
C PRO A 327 4.51 12.00 6.89
N PHE A 328 4.20 13.27 6.64
CA PHE A 328 4.98 14.42 7.10
C PHE A 328 4.02 15.46 7.68
N CYS A 329 4.26 15.92 8.90
CA CYS A 329 3.48 16.99 9.53
C CYS A 329 3.57 18.30 8.73
N MET A 330 2.51 19.10 8.76
CA MET A 330 2.54 20.47 8.21
C MET A 330 3.60 21.29 8.92
N LYS A 331 3.52 21.31 10.25
CA LYS A 331 4.48 22.02 11.09
C LYS A 331 5.84 21.32 11.09
N ASP A 332 6.89 22.11 10.97
CA ASP A 332 8.31 21.70 11.08
C ASP A 332 8.81 20.79 9.94
N GLN A 333 7.90 20.14 9.16
CA GLN A 333 8.29 19.22 8.08
C GLN A 333 7.87 19.76 6.68
N LYS A 334 6.58 19.85 6.36
CA LYS A 334 6.15 20.46 5.08
C LYS A 334 6.62 21.91 4.95
N GLU A 335 6.70 22.63 6.05
CA GLU A 335 7.22 24.02 6.13
C GLU A 335 8.67 24.19 5.66
N LEU A 336 9.46 23.12 5.55
CA LEU A 336 10.79 23.17 4.93
C LEU A 336 10.73 23.69 3.50
N GLY A 337 9.63 23.48 2.80
CA GLY A 337 9.38 23.96 1.44
C GLY A 337 8.48 25.20 1.35
N LYS A 338 8.36 26.01 2.42
CA LYS A 338 7.44 27.16 2.45
C LYS A 338 7.74 28.19 1.37
N ASP A 339 9.00 28.36 1.02
CA ASP A 339 9.45 29.34 0.01
C ASP A 339 9.71 28.71 -1.36
N ASP A 340 9.70 27.37 -1.44
CA ASP A 340 9.99 26.65 -2.68
C ASP A 340 9.37 25.25 -2.65
N PHE A 341 8.37 25.00 -3.50
CA PHE A 341 7.67 23.73 -3.57
C PHE A 341 8.60 22.51 -3.74
N ARG A 342 9.80 22.68 -4.33
CA ARG A 342 10.77 21.62 -4.55
C ARG A 342 11.37 21.08 -3.25
N ALA A 343 11.31 21.87 -2.17
CA ALA A 343 11.79 21.48 -0.85
C ALA A 343 10.68 20.95 0.08
N ILE A 344 9.42 20.89 -0.38
CA ILE A 344 8.34 20.28 0.41
C ILE A 344 8.55 18.76 0.44
N PRO A 345 8.71 18.11 1.60
CA PRO A 345 8.76 16.65 1.68
C PRO A 345 7.51 16.03 1.07
N ASN A 346 7.71 15.10 0.11
CA ASN A 346 6.61 14.49 -0.65
C ASN A 346 6.06 13.28 0.13
N GLY A 347 4.78 13.27 0.40
CA GLY A 347 4.09 12.14 1.02
C GLY A 347 2.81 12.55 1.74
N ILE A 348 1.88 11.62 1.80
CA ILE A 348 0.57 11.72 2.46
C ILE A 348 0.40 10.54 3.40
N GLY A 349 -0.21 10.75 4.57
CA GLY A 349 -0.61 9.69 5.49
C GLY A 349 -1.94 9.07 5.05
N GLY A 350 -2.05 7.73 5.10
CA GLY A 350 -3.27 7.06 4.64
C GLY A 350 -3.45 5.62 5.12
N VAL A 351 -2.47 5.04 5.82
CA VAL A 351 -2.49 3.61 6.20
C VAL A 351 -3.71 3.22 7.02
N GLU A 352 -4.22 4.13 7.85
CA GLU A 352 -5.40 3.92 8.68
C GLU A 352 -6.72 3.97 7.89
N HIS A 353 -6.75 4.65 6.74
CA HIS A 353 -8.02 4.93 6.06
C HIS A 353 -8.24 4.10 4.79
N ARG A 354 -7.26 3.30 4.36
CA ARG A 354 -7.28 2.58 3.08
C ARG A 354 -8.49 1.66 2.93
N MET A 355 -8.74 0.78 3.89
CA MET A 355 -9.86 -0.19 3.80
C MET A 355 -11.20 0.53 3.74
N ASP A 356 -11.39 1.54 4.56
CA ASP A 356 -12.62 2.34 4.62
C ASP A 356 -12.84 3.15 3.33
N LEU A 357 -11.82 3.85 2.84
CA LEU A 357 -11.91 4.62 1.60
C LEU A 357 -12.23 3.73 0.39
N ILE A 358 -11.60 2.56 0.27
CA ILE A 358 -11.87 1.67 -0.86
C ILE A 358 -13.24 0.99 -0.71
N TYR A 359 -13.71 0.74 0.51
CA TYR A 359 -15.09 0.31 0.73
C TYR A 359 -16.12 1.35 0.28
N GLN A 360 -15.82 2.67 0.36
CA GLN A 360 -16.69 3.69 -0.23
C GLN A 360 -16.84 3.51 -1.75
N GLY A 361 -15.84 2.97 -2.45
CA GLY A 361 -15.96 2.55 -3.84
C GLY A 361 -17.05 1.48 -4.05
N VAL A 362 -17.25 0.58 -3.08
CA VAL A 362 -18.36 -0.38 -3.09
C VAL A 362 -19.70 0.33 -2.87
N VAL A 363 -19.77 1.23 -1.90
CA VAL A 363 -20.97 2.03 -1.60
C VAL A 363 -21.40 2.86 -2.80
N MET A 364 -20.46 3.46 -3.51
CA MET A 364 -20.69 4.26 -4.71
C MET A 364 -20.98 3.42 -5.97
N GLY A 365 -20.82 2.09 -5.90
CA GLY A 365 -20.99 1.19 -7.06
C GLY A 365 -19.81 1.18 -8.04
N GLU A 366 -18.67 1.72 -7.64
CA GLU A 366 -17.43 1.70 -8.43
C GLU A 366 -16.73 0.35 -8.37
N LEU A 367 -16.87 -0.41 -7.27
CA LEU A 367 -16.31 -1.76 -7.10
C LEU A 367 -17.36 -2.75 -6.62
N SER A 368 -17.15 -4.04 -6.88
CA SER A 368 -17.85 -5.09 -6.16
C SER A 368 -17.23 -5.31 -4.77
N LEU A 369 -18.01 -5.92 -3.88
CA LEU A 369 -17.55 -6.25 -2.54
C LEU A 369 -16.37 -7.24 -2.58
N GLU A 370 -16.42 -8.20 -3.51
CA GLU A 370 -15.37 -9.19 -3.73
C GLU A 370 -14.08 -8.51 -4.22
N ARG A 371 -14.23 -7.50 -5.11
CA ARG A 371 -13.08 -6.76 -5.64
C ARG A 371 -12.39 -5.88 -4.58
N TRP A 372 -13.15 -5.33 -3.64
CA TRP A 372 -12.57 -4.64 -2.47
C TRP A 372 -11.65 -5.58 -1.67
N VAL A 373 -12.12 -6.78 -1.32
CA VAL A 373 -11.31 -7.78 -0.61
C VAL A 373 -10.13 -8.23 -1.46
N GLU A 374 -10.35 -8.43 -2.75
CA GLU A 374 -9.31 -8.87 -3.68
C GLU A 374 -8.17 -7.84 -3.74
N THR A 375 -8.47 -6.55 -3.98
CA THR A 375 -7.46 -5.51 -4.16
C THR A 375 -6.75 -5.10 -2.88
N CYS A 376 -7.40 -5.25 -1.71
CA CYS A 376 -6.86 -4.82 -0.43
C CYS A 376 -6.21 -5.95 0.39
N SER A 377 -6.47 -7.22 0.05
CA SER A 377 -6.01 -8.36 0.86
C SER A 377 -5.47 -9.52 0.01
N THR A 378 -6.29 -10.11 -0.88
CA THR A 378 -5.93 -11.37 -1.56
C THR A 378 -4.86 -11.16 -2.62
N THR A 379 -5.01 -10.17 -3.50
CA THR A 379 -4.02 -9.91 -4.54
C THR A 379 -2.68 -9.42 -3.98
N PRO A 380 -2.60 -8.51 -2.99
CA PRO A 380 -1.34 -8.21 -2.33
C PRO A 380 -0.62 -9.46 -1.78
N ALA A 381 -1.38 -10.37 -1.13
CA ALA A 381 -0.81 -11.62 -0.63
C ALA A 381 -0.23 -12.50 -1.74
N ARG A 382 -0.92 -12.63 -2.86
CA ARG A 382 -0.48 -13.42 -4.03
C ARG A 382 0.69 -12.77 -4.76
N MET A 383 0.61 -11.45 -4.98
CA MET A 383 1.63 -10.69 -5.69
C MET A 383 2.97 -10.73 -4.97
N PHE A 384 2.95 -10.66 -3.65
CA PHE A 384 4.16 -10.55 -2.84
C PHE A 384 4.48 -11.83 -2.03
N GLY A 385 3.96 -12.99 -2.45
CA GLY A 385 4.40 -14.30 -1.97
C GLY A 385 4.01 -14.63 -0.52
N MET A 386 2.86 -14.15 -0.04
CA MET A 386 2.33 -14.41 1.30
C MET A 386 1.07 -15.30 1.29
N TYR A 387 0.49 -15.57 0.11
CA TYR A 387 -0.68 -16.42 -0.04
C TYR A 387 -0.27 -17.91 -0.01
N PRO A 388 -1.05 -18.83 0.63
CA PRO A 388 -2.33 -18.62 1.32
C PRO A 388 -2.20 -18.34 2.83
N GLN A 389 -1.01 -18.12 3.36
CA GLN A 389 -0.83 -17.79 4.77
C GLN A 389 -1.63 -16.53 5.14
N LYS A 390 -1.61 -15.50 4.26
CA LYS A 390 -2.30 -14.23 4.38
C LYS A 390 -3.33 -14.05 3.24
N GLY A 391 -4.26 -13.10 3.40
CA GLY A 391 -5.15 -12.64 2.34
C GLY A 391 -6.35 -13.52 2.04
N VAL A 392 -6.64 -14.50 2.89
CA VAL A 392 -7.81 -15.40 2.76
C VAL A 392 -8.31 -15.89 4.11
N ILE A 393 -9.62 -16.11 4.22
CA ILE A 393 -10.22 -16.82 5.36
C ILE A 393 -10.39 -18.29 4.96
N ALA A 394 -9.41 -19.10 5.34
CA ALA A 394 -9.39 -20.53 5.02
C ALA A 394 -8.69 -21.34 6.13
N PRO A 395 -9.03 -22.63 6.33
CA PRO A 395 -8.31 -23.46 7.27
C PRO A 395 -6.81 -23.52 6.97
N GLY A 396 -5.98 -23.27 7.99
CA GLY A 396 -4.52 -23.23 7.90
C GLY A 396 -3.93 -21.85 7.64
N SER A 397 -4.73 -20.85 7.24
CA SER A 397 -4.27 -19.47 7.13
C SER A 397 -4.15 -18.81 8.50
N ASP A 398 -3.32 -17.79 8.60
CA ASP A 398 -3.23 -16.96 9.80
C ASP A 398 -4.63 -16.37 10.12
N ALA A 399 -4.95 -16.32 11.40
CA ALA A 399 -6.21 -15.71 11.84
C ALA A 399 -6.11 -14.18 11.85
N ASP A 400 -5.94 -13.62 10.65
CA ASP A 400 -5.97 -12.20 10.34
C ASP A 400 -7.35 -11.86 9.79
N ILE A 401 -8.23 -11.34 10.64
CA ILE A 401 -9.65 -11.20 10.34
C ILE A 401 -10.12 -9.80 10.75
N VAL A 402 -10.91 -9.18 9.87
CA VAL A 402 -11.57 -7.90 10.14
C VAL A 402 -13.08 -8.09 10.13
N LEU A 403 -13.73 -7.63 11.17
CA LEU A 403 -15.19 -7.46 11.19
C LEU A 403 -15.51 -6.02 10.77
N TYR A 404 -16.27 -5.89 9.69
CA TYR A 404 -16.64 -4.61 9.11
C TYR A 404 -18.11 -4.32 9.37
N ASN A 405 -18.39 -3.25 10.12
CA ASN A 405 -19.74 -2.86 10.53
C ASN A 405 -20.41 -2.02 9.47
N LEU A 406 -21.50 -2.53 8.86
CA LEU A 406 -22.17 -1.89 7.73
C LEU A 406 -23.08 -0.74 8.14
N SER A 407 -23.52 -0.69 9.39
CA SER A 407 -24.48 0.33 9.89
C SER A 407 -23.80 1.52 10.56
N ALA A 408 -22.49 1.46 10.75
CA ALA A 408 -21.72 2.56 11.32
C ALA A 408 -21.52 3.67 10.27
N LYS A 409 -21.36 4.90 10.78
CA LYS A 409 -20.88 6.05 10.01
C LYS A 409 -19.77 6.70 10.81
N THR A 410 -18.74 7.14 10.12
CA THR A 410 -17.63 7.86 10.74
C THR A 410 -17.17 8.99 9.82
N GLU A 411 -16.49 9.97 10.39
CA GLU A 411 -15.86 11.05 9.64
C GLU A 411 -14.36 10.97 9.90
N ILE A 412 -13.59 11.03 8.84
CA ILE A 412 -12.13 11.08 8.94
C ILE A 412 -11.72 12.45 9.44
N SER A 413 -10.96 12.50 10.53
CA SER A 413 -10.47 13.74 11.11
C SER A 413 -9.12 13.56 11.76
N VAL A 414 -8.33 14.63 11.77
CA VAL A 414 -7.07 14.70 12.52
C VAL A 414 -7.26 14.41 14.01
N ASP A 415 -8.43 14.74 14.56
CA ASP A 415 -8.73 14.51 15.99
C ASP A 415 -9.03 13.04 16.31
N THR A 416 -9.27 12.20 15.30
CA THR A 416 -9.71 10.81 15.50
C THR A 416 -8.76 9.76 14.94
N HIS A 417 -7.83 10.12 14.05
CA HIS A 417 -6.85 9.17 13.53
C HIS A 417 -5.71 8.91 14.54
N HIS A 418 -4.99 7.81 14.33
CA HIS A 418 -3.94 7.32 15.23
C HIS A 418 -2.52 7.46 14.66
N MET A 419 -2.38 8.14 13.51
CA MET A 419 -1.10 8.47 12.87
C MET A 419 -0.44 9.67 13.57
N SER A 420 0.88 9.78 13.48
CA SER A 420 1.66 10.90 14.03
C SER A 420 1.68 12.09 13.07
N MET A 421 0.49 12.63 12.77
CA MET A 421 0.29 13.74 11.85
C MET A 421 -0.56 14.84 12.50
N ASP A 422 -0.31 16.08 12.11
CA ASP A 422 -1.04 17.27 12.57
C ASP A 422 -2.13 17.74 11.59
N TYR A 423 -2.45 16.91 10.58
CA TYR A 423 -3.54 17.11 9.62
C TYR A 423 -3.95 15.77 9.01
N SER A 424 -5.11 15.74 8.36
CA SER A 424 -5.54 14.62 7.50
C SER A 424 -5.76 15.11 6.08
N ALA A 425 -5.23 14.40 5.08
CA ALA A 425 -5.51 14.70 3.67
C ALA A 425 -6.97 14.38 3.29
N TYR A 426 -7.67 13.61 4.12
CA TYR A 426 -9.06 13.19 3.94
C TYR A 426 -10.01 13.85 4.95
N GLU A 427 -9.60 14.95 5.58
CA GLU A 427 -10.35 15.66 6.62
C GLU A 427 -11.80 15.93 6.19
N GLY A 428 -12.76 15.61 7.06
CA GLY A 428 -14.20 15.80 6.81
C GLY A 428 -14.84 14.76 5.88
N THR A 429 -14.08 13.77 5.38
CA THR A 429 -14.64 12.72 4.54
C THR A 429 -15.51 11.78 5.36
N THR A 430 -16.80 11.69 5.00
CA THR A 430 -17.73 10.75 5.65
C THR A 430 -17.59 9.35 5.05
N ILE A 431 -17.53 8.36 5.91
CA ILE A 431 -17.44 6.94 5.59
C ILE A 431 -18.73 6.24 6.01
N ASP A 432 -19.38 5.54 5.07
CA ASP A 432 -20.47 4.61 5.33
C ASP A 432 -19.89 3.21 5.60
N GLY A 433 -20.03 2.74 6.83
CA GLY A 433 -19.37 1.54 7.35
C GLY A 433 -18.13 1.88 8.18
N LYS A 434 -17.58 0.89 8.87
CA LYS A 434 -16.41 1.06 9.74
C LYS A 434 -15.75 -0.28 10.04
N VAL A 435 -14.42 -0.29 10.12
CA VAL A 435 -13.67 -1.34 10.82
C VAL A 435 -14.10 -1.37 12.28
N ASP A 436 -14.59 -2.51 12.76
CA ASP A 436 -15.18 -2.70 14.10
C ASP A 436 -14.28 -3.54 15.00
N THR A 437 -13.85 -4.70 14.48
CA THR A 437 -12.97 -5.61 15.20
C THR A 437 -11.83 -6.02 14.29
N VAL A 438 -10.61 -5.99 14.79
CA VAL A 438 -9.41 -6.45 14.07
C VAL A 438 -8.71 -7.53 14.88
N MET A 439 -8.55 -8.67 14.26
CA MET A 439 -7.76 -9.79 14.79
C MET A 439 -6.52 -9.99 13.92
N SER A 440 -5.36 -10.10 14.55
CA SER A 440 -4.11 -10.47 13.89
C SER A 440 -3.50 -11.68 14.60
N LYS A 441 -3.28 -12.75 13.84
CA LYS A 441 -2.82 -14.05 14.35
C LYS A 441 -3.58 -14.50 15.59
N GLY A 442 -4.93 -14.45 15.50
CA GLY A 442 -5.83 -14.89 16.54
C GLY A 442 -5.95 -13.97 17.76
N ARG A 443 -5.20 -12.88 17.82
CA ARG A 443 -5.27 -11.88 18.87
C ARG A 443 -6.09 -10.67 18.42
N ILE A 444 -7.06 -10.28 19.24
CA ILE A 444 -7.80 -9.03 19.03
C ILE A 444 -6.85 -7.85 19.26
N LEU A 445 -6.74 -7.00 18.25
CA LEU A 445 -6.00 -5.72 18.31
C LEU A 445 -6.94 -4.55 18.52
N ILE A 446 -8.10 -4.55 17.84
CA ILE A 446 -9.13 -3.51 17.93
C ILE A 446 -10.46 -4.19 18.25
N GLU A 447 -11.19 -3.64 19.20
CA GLU A 447 -12.56 -4.04 19.55
C GLU A 447 -13.23 -2.93 20.33
N ASP A 448 -14.51 -2.66 20.07
CA ASP A 448 -15.34 -1.66 20.76
C ASP A 448 -14.69 -0.25 20.79
N GLY A 449 -13.96 0.12 19.72
CA GLY A 449 -13.27 1.40 19.63
C GLY A 449 -12.07 1.53 20.58
N ALA A 450 -11.50 0.43 21.02
CA ALA A 450 -10.32 0.40 21.88
C ALA A 450 -9.18 -0.46 21.26
N TYR A 451 -7.94 -0.04 21.50
CA TYR A 451 -6.75 -0.80 21.13
C TYR A 451 -6.35 -1.75 22.27
N HIS A 452 -6.29 -3.05 21.96
CA HIS A 452 -5.90 -4.14 22.86
C HIS A 452 -4.55 -4.78 22.47
N GLY A 453 -3.94 -4.29 21.41
CA GLY A 453 -2.67 -4.80 20.92
C GLY A 453 -1.49 -4.55 21.86
N GLN A 454 -0.37 -5.14 21.52
CA GLN A 454 0.89 -4.92 22.23
C GLN A 454 1.97 -4.58 21.22
N LYS A 455 2.85 -3.67 21.59
CA LYS A 455 4.08 -3.39 20.86
C LYS A 455 4.87 -4.69 20.65
N GLY A 456 5.32 -4.91 19.42
CA GLY A 456 6.08 -6.10 19.08
C GLY A 456 5.23 -7.38 18.94
N HIS A 457 3.89 -7.26 18.79
CA HIS A 457 3.04 -8.40 18.45
C HIS A 457 3.29 -8.89 17.03
N GLY A 458 3.51 -7.97 16.08
CA GLY A 458 3.81 -8.28 14.69
C GLY A 458 5.17 -8.94 14.51
N ALA A 459 5.25 -9.87 13.58
CA ALA A 459 6.45 -10.60 13.25
C ALA A 459 6.91 -10.30 11.83
N TYR A 460 8.21 -10.39 11.58
CA TYR A 460 8.78 -10.35 10.24
C TYR A 460 8.33 -11.55 9.42
N LEU A 461 7.82 -11.30 8.21
CA LEU A 461 7.40 -12.31 7.26
C LEU A 461 8.48 -12.52 6.18
N ARG A 462 9.00 -13.74 6.10
CA ARG A 462 9.79 -14.17 4.94
C ARG A 462 8.85 -14.51 3.81
N ARG A 463 8.86 -13.70 2.75
CA ARG A 463 7.97 -13.88 1.61
C ARG A 463 8.51 -14.92 0.62
N GLY A 464 7.59 -15.62 -0.04
CA GLY A 464 7.91 -16.41 -1.22
C GLY A 464 7.97 -15.56 -2.49
N LEU A 465 8.20 -16.20 -3.62
CA LEU A 465 8.03 -15.59 -4.94
C LEU A 465 6.53 -15.32 -5.20
N SER A 466 6.26 -14.43 -6.13
CA SER A 466 4.88 -14.13 -6.53
C SER A 466 4.15 -15.39 -7.02
N THR A 467 2.92 -15.58 -6.56
CA THR A 467 1.98 -16.60 -7.05
C THR A 467 0.89 -16.01 -7.96
N TYR A 468 1.05 -14.73 -8.32
CA TYR A 468 0.12 -13.98 -9.16
C TYR A 468 0.59 -13.88 -10.62
N LEU A 469 1.87 -14.12 -10.90
CA LEU A 469 2.43 -14.11 -12.25
C LEU A 469 1.84 -15.25 -13.10
N GLN A 470 1.66 -14.97 -14.40
CA GLN A 470 1.12 -15.91 -15.38
C GLN A 470 2.23 -16.71 -16.05
#